data_f2dab78e0a5521c74042263368a5d536
#
_entry.id   f2dab78e0a5521c74042263368a5d536
#
_cell.length_a   1.000
_cell.length_b   1.000
_cell.length_c   1.000
_cell.angle_alpha   90.00
_cell.angle_beta   90.00
_cell.angle_gamma   90.00
#
_symmetry.space_group_name_H-M   'P 1'
#
loop_
_entity.id
_entity.type
_entity.pdbx_description
1 polymer ?
#
loop_
_entity_poly.entity_id
_entity_poly.type
_entity_poly.pdbx_seq_one_letter_code
_entity_poly.pdbx_strand_id
1 'polypeptide(L)'
;MKKEIIIVTISLGNDGAERILTELARQWVHDGHHITVIQTSPNRYGNEYALEEGIEQIQIHTTSSNKVIRFIQEIKELIKILKTRPNATCLSFLSASSFILAISSWFVKNRIVFSERNNPRKVPIGWHQQALRNFAFRFADALVFQTEDARSYFPESVQKRGVIIPNPINGKLPPPIEGEREKTIVTACRLHPQKNLPMMINAFSML
;
A
#
# COMPACT_ATOMS: atom_id res chain seq x y z
N MET A 1 19.42 -15.33 0.10
CA MET A 1 18.48 -16.35 -0.42
C MET A 1 17.40 -15.64 -1.22
N LYS A 2 17.15 -16.10 -2.44
CA LYS A 2 16.03 -15.59 -3.27
C LYS A 2 14.69 -15.92 -2.63
N LYS A 3 13.79 -14.96 -2.57
CA LYS A 3 12.44 -15.11 -2.01
C LYS A 3 11.40 -14.88 -3.08
N GLU A 4 10.26 -15.48 -2.93
CA GLU A 4 9.06 -15.18 -3.69
C GLU A 4 8.16 -14.23 -2.90
N ILE A 5 7.81 -13.09 -3.48
CA ILE A 5 7.02 -12.05 -2.84
C ILE A 5 5.82 -11.73 -3.72
N ILE A 6 4.65 -11.81 -3.14
CA ILE A 6 3.39 -11.47 -3.80
C ILE A 6 2.87 -10.17 -3.19
N ILE A 7 2.65 -9.16 -4.01
CA ILE A 7 2.06 -7.90 -3.61
C ILE A 7 0.61 -7.87 -4.06
N VAL A 8 -0.31 -7.75 -3.12
CA VAL A 8 -1.75 -7.68 -3.42
C VAL A 8 -2.22 -6.25 -3.24
N THR A 9 -2.71 -5.65 -4.33
CA THR A 9 -3.22 -4.27 -4.36
C THR A 9 -4.58 -4.19 -5.06
N ILE A 10 -5.29 -3.08 -4.89
CA ILE A 10 -6.54 -2.86 -5.64
C ILE A 10 -6.20 -2.60 -7.10
N SER A 11 -5.31 -1.65 -7.34
CA SER A 11 -4.88 -1.20 -8.67
C SER A 11 -3.49 -0.58 -8.56
N LEU A 12 -2.87 -0.24 -9.67
CA LEU A 12 -1.62 0.50 -9.75
C LEU A 12 -1.92 1.94 -10.22
N GLY A 13 -2.58 2.70 -9.37
CA GLY A 13 -2.88 4.11 -9.65
C GLY A 13 -1.70 5.04 -9.37
N ASN A 14 -1.98 6.36 -9.30
CA ASN A 14 -0.96 7.40 -9.12
C ASN A 14 -0.84 7.90 -7.67
N ASP A 15 -1.28 7.13 -6.69
CA ASP A 15 -1.18 7.50 -5.29
C ASP A 15 0.21 7.20 -4.70
N GLY A 16 0.50 7.82 -3.57
CA GLY A 16 1.81 7.66 -2.92
C GLY A 16 2.07 6.23 -2.41
N ALA A 17 1.02 5.48 -2.10
CA ALA A 17 1.15 4.08 -1.68
C ALA A 17 1.58 3.19 -2.86
N GLU A 18 0.95 3.35 -4.02
CA GLU A 18 1.30 2.62 -5.24
C GLU A 18 2.71 2.97 -5.71
N ARG A 19 3.12 4.23 -5.61
CA ARG A 19 4.51 4.62 -5.90
C ARG A 19 5.50 3.85 -5.05
N ILE A 20 5.29 3.77 -3.74
CA ILE A 20 6.18 3.03 -2.85
C ILE A 20 6.16 1.53 -3.15
N LEU A 21 4.98 0.98 -3.47
CA LEU A 21 4.84 -0.42 -3.85
C LEU A 21 5.66 -0.73 -5.10
N THR A 22 5.57 0.10 -6.12
CA THR A 22 6.32 -0.06 -7.38
C THR A 22 7.83 0.06 -7.16
N GLU A 23 8.27 1.04 -6.36
CA GLU A 23 9.69 1.19 -5.99
C GLU A 23 10.22 -0.02 -5.22
N LEU A 24 9.47 -0.56 -4.26
CA LEU A 24 9.85 -1.76 -3.52
C LEU A 24 9.91 -2.98 -4.45
N ALA A 25 8.92 -3.16 -5.31
CA ALA A 25 8.88 -4.26 -6.26
C ALA A 25 10.11 -4.25 -7.17
N ARG A 26 10.45 -3.07 -7.71
CA ARG A 26 11.61 -2.84 -8.53
C ARG A 26 12.90 -3.20 -7.79
N GLN A 27 13.11 -2.64 -6.60
CA GLN A 27 14.30 -2.90 -5.81
C GLN A 27 14.46 -4.40 -5.49
N TRP A 28 13.38 -5.07 -5.13
CA TRP A 28 13.42 -6.49 -4.81
C TRP A 28 13.71 -7.38 -6.03
N VAL A 29 13.30 -6.98 -7.24
CA VAL A 29 13.73 -7.67 -8.49
C VAL A 29 15.22 -7.49 -8.69
N HIS A 30 15.76 -6.28 -8.52
CA HIS A 30 17.22 -6.02 -8.59
C HIS A 30 18.00 -6.83 -7.54
N ASP A 31 17.42 -7.03 -6.36
CA ASP A 31 18.00 -7.88 -5.31
C ASP A 31 17.89 -9.40 -5.64
N GLY A 32 17.29 -9.73 -6.78
CA GLY A 32 17.14 -11.10 -7.29
C GLY A 32 15.96 -11.88 -6.70
N HIS A 33 14.96 -11.20 -6.13
CA HIS A 33 13.72 -11.82 -5.68
C HIS A 33 12.72 -12.01 -6.83
N HIS A 34 11.81 -12.97 -6.70
CA HIS A 34 10.69 -13.15 -7.62
C HIS A 34 9.50 -12.36 -7.12
N ILE A 35 9.04 -11.39 -7.91
CA ILE A 35 7.96 -10.47 -7.52
C ILE A 35 6.76 -10.69 -8.42
N THR A 36 5.61 -10.91 -7.79
CA THR A 36 4.30 -10.94 -8.46
C THR A 36 3.42 -9.84 -7.88
N VAL A 37 2.86 -8.99 -8.71
CA VAL A 37 1.87 -7.98 -8.33
C VAL A 37 0.50 -8.44 -8.77
N ILE A 38 -0.40 -8.64 -7.80
CA ILE A 38 -1.79 -9.05 -8.04
C ILE A 38 -2.71 -7.85 -7.83
N GLN A 39 -3.45 -7.49 -8.87
CA GLN A 39 -4.45 -6.43 -8.83
C GLN A 39 -5.85 -7.04 -8.73
N THR A 40 -6.64 -6.59 -7.76
CA THR A 40 -8.01 -7.07 -7.55
C THR A 40 -9.06 -6.28 -8.35
N SER A 41 -8.70 -5.11 -8.87
CA SER A 41 -9.57 -4.29 -9.71
C SER A 41 -8.79 -3.72 -10.89
N PRO A 42 -9.44 -3.51 -12.04
CA PRO A 42 -8.78 -2.82 -13.16
C PRO A 42 -8.48 -1.37 -12.78
N ASN A 43 -7.46 -0.83 -13.40
CA ASN A 43 -7.07 0.56 -13.20
C ASN A 43 -8.15 1.52 -13.71
N ARG A 44 -8.49 2.51 -12.89
CA ARG A 44 -9.61 3.42 -13.18
C ARG A 44 -9.25 4.59 -14.10
N TYR A 45 -7.97 4.94 -14.22
CA TYR A 45 -7.57 6.25 -14.77
C TYR A 45 -6.50 6.20 -15.86
N GLY A 46 -6.10 5.02 -16.34
CA GLY A 46 -5.17 4.89 -17.46
C GLY A 46 -3.72 5.37 -17.21
N ASN A 47 -3.46 6.09 -16.15
CA ASN A 47 -2.13 6.53 -15.74
C ASN A 47 -1.66 5.62 -14.61
N GLU A 48 -0.83 4.66 -14.94
CA GLU A 48 -0.32 3.67 -14.01
C GLU A 48 1.18 3.89 -13.80
N TYR A 49 1.63 3.55 -12.59
CA TYR A 49 3.05 3.29 -12.44
C TYR A 49 3.37 2.01 -13.21
N ALA A 50 4.18 2.16 -14.26
CA ALA A 50 4.66 1.02 -15.03
C ALA A 50 5.49 0.11 -14.11
N LEU A 51 5.19 -1.18 -14.15
CA LEU A 51 6.03 -2.19 -13.51
C LEU A 51 7.25 -2.46 -14.41
N GLU A 52 8.38 -2.66 -13.78
CA GLU A 52 9.64 -2.97 -14.47
C GLU A 52 9.62 -4.39 -15.02
N GLU A 53 10.43 -4.63 -16.04
CA GLU A 53 10.67 -5.98 -16.58
C GLU A 53 11.15 -6.92 -15.47
N GLY A 54 10.62 -8.15 -15.47
CA GLY A 54 10.91 -9.13 -14.42
C GLY A 54 9.89 -9.14 -13.27
N ILE A 55 8.92 -8.21 -13.23
CA ILE A 55 7.79 -8.26 -12.31
C ILE A 55 6.60 -8.92 -13.00
N GLU A 56 6.15 -10.03 -12.46
CA GLU A 56 4.93 -10.69 -12.95
C GLU A 56 3.70 -9.88 -12.50
N GLN A 57 2.82 -9.56 -13.45
CA GLN A 57 1.57 -8.86 -13.17
C GLN A 57 0.37 -9.77 -13.42
N ILE A 58 -0.49 -9.91 -12.42
CA ILE A 58 -1.73 -10.68 -12.51
C ILE A 58 -2.90 -9.77 -12.20
N GLN A 59 -3.84 -9.69 -13.12
CA GLN A 59 -5.12 -9.01 -12.92
C GLN A 59 -6.19 -10.04 -12.57
N ILE A 60 -6.85 -9.89 -11.42
CA ILE A 60 -8.03 -10.71 -11.09
C ILE A 60 -9.22 -10.18 -11.88
N HIS A 61 -9.81 -11.05 -12.69
CA HIS A 61 -11.02 -10.73 -13.44
C HIS A 61 -12.25 -11.31 -12.73
N THR A 62 -13.27 -10.48 -12.60
CA THR A 62 -14.56 -10.86 -12.03
C THR A 62 -15.66 -10.60 -13.05
N THR A 63 -16.66 -11.48 -13.09
CA THR A 63 -17.72 -11.44 -14.10
C THR A 63 -19.00 -10.76 -13.61
N SER A 64 -19.17 -10.62 -12.30
CA SER A 64 -20.41 -10.12 -11.72
C SER A 64 -20.38 -8.61 -11.46
N SER A 65 -21.46 -7.92 -11.76
CA SER A 65 -21.70 -6.54 -11.36
C SER A 65 -22.12 -6.42 -9.88
N ASN A 66 -22.61 -7.51 -9.27
CA ASN A 66 -22.97 -7.56 -7.85
C ASN A 66 -21.71 -7.52 -6.99
N LYS A 67 -21.63 -6.53 -6.09
CA LYS A 67 -20.44 -6.29 -5.25
C LYS A 67 -20.08 -7.49 -4.35
N VAL A 68 -21.08 -8.19 -3.81
CA VAL A 68 -20.85 -9.35 -2.92
C VAL A 68 -20.31 -10.54 -3.71
N ILE A 69 -20.92 -10.83 -4.86
CA ILE A 69 -20.47 -11.93 -5.72
C ILE A 69 -19.06 -11.65 -6.23
N ARG A 70 -18.79 -10.42 -6.67
CA ARG A 70 -17.46 -9.99 -7.10
C ARG A 70 -16.42 -10.19 -6.00
N PHE A 71 -16.72 -9.76 -4.78
CA PHE A 71 -15.84 -9.93 -3.63
C PHE A 71 -15.51 -11.41 -3.36
N ILE A 72 -16.51 -12.31 -3.46
CA ILE A 72 -16.30 -13.75 -3.31
C ILE A 72 -15.44 -14.30 -4.47
N GLN A 73 -15.64 -13.83 -5.69
CA GLN A 73 -14.83 -14.20 -6.84
C GLN A 73 -13.36 -13.77 -6.66
N GLU A 74 -13.13 -12.54 -6.20
CA GLU A 74 -11.78 -12.02 -5.90
C GLU A 74 -11.06 -12.90 -4.87
N ILE A 75 -11.73 -13.28 -3.78
CA ILE A 75 -11.16 -14.17 -2.76
C ILE A 75 -10.84 -15.55 -3.36
N LYS A 76 -11.76 -16.16 -4.10
CA LYS A 76 -11.56 -17.48 -4.71
C LYS A 76 -10.37 -17.51 -5.68
N GLU A 77 -10.27 -16.49 -6.55
CA GLU A 77 -9.16 -16.40 -7.50
C GLU A 77 -7.83 -16.13 -6.78
N LEU A 78 -7.82 -15.28 -5.76
CA LEU A 78 -6.62 -15.06 -4.97
C LEU A 78 -6.16 -16.35 -4.28
N ILE A 79 -7.07 -17.11 -3.67
CA ILE A 79 -6.75 -18.41 -3.04
C ILE A 79 -6.14 -19.38 -4.05
N LYS A 80 -6.68 -19.46 -5.28
CA LYS A 80 -6.11 -20.32 -6.33
C LYS A 80 -4.66 -19.95 -6.62
N ILE A 81 -4.40 -18.65 -6.84
CA ILE A 81 -3.05 -18.14 -7.12
C ILE A 81 -2.11 -18.46 -5.95
N LEU A 82 -2.52 -18.15 -4.72
CA LEU A 82 -1.68 -18.37 -3.54
C LEU A 82 -1.37 -19.86 -3.29
N LYS A 83 -2.30 -20.76 -3.58
CA LYS A 83 -2.07 -22.22 -3.47
C LYS A 83 -1.00 -22.74 -4.42
N THR A 84 -0.78 -22.10 -5.56
CA THR A 84 0.31 -22.48 -6.48
C THR A 84 1.68 -21.97 -6.00
N ARG A 85 1.71 -21.08 -4.98
CA ARG A 85 2.91 -20.41 -4.46
C ARG A 85 2.95 -20.45 -2.92
N PRO A 86 2.96 -21.63 -2.30
CA PRO A 86 2.73 -21.78 -0.85
C PRO A 86 3.83 -21.17 0.02
N ASN A 87 5.02 -20.95 -0.52
CA ASN A 87 6.18 -20.37 0.19
C ASN A 87 6.34 -18.86 0.00
N ALA A 88 5.50 -18.25 -0.84
CA ALA A 88 5.55 -16.82 -1.08
C ALA A 88 5.13 -16.03 0.15
N THR A 89 5.80 -14.89 0.38
CA THR A 89 5.37 -13.89 1.36
C THR A 89 4.42 -12.91 0.68
N CYS A 90 3.22 -12.75 1.23
CA CYS A 90 2.20 -11.87 0.70
C CYS A 90 2.24 -10.53 1.43
N LEU A 91 2.36 -9.45 0.68
CA LEU A 91 2.31 -8.07 1.18
C LEU A 91 1.08 -7.35 0.63
N SER A 92 0.38 -6.61 1.48
CA SER A 92 -0.65 -5.66 1.03
C SER A 92 -0.54 -4.33 1.77
N PHE A 93 -0.72 -3.25 1.03
CA PHE A 93 -0.82 -1.90 1.59
C PHE A 93 -2.28 -1.60 1.88
N LEU A 94 -2.59 -1.27 3.12
CA LEU A 94 -3.94 -1.17 3.67
C LEU A 94 -4.96 -0.54 2.73
N SER A 95 -5.89 -1.38 2.32
CA SER A 95 -7.00 -1.06 1.45
C SER A 95 -7.99 -2.25 1.50
N ALA A 96 -8.99 -2.25 0.63
CA ALA A 96 -9.88 -3.41 0.47
C ALA A 96 -9.10 -4.69 0.08
N SER A 97 -7.97 -4.58 -0.63
CA SER A 97 -7.11 -5.74 -0.96
C SER A 97 -6.54 -6.44 0.28
N SER A 98 -6.21 -5.69 1.34
CA SER A 98 -5.75 -6.30 2.60
C SER A 98 -6.84 -7.15 3.26
N PHE A 99 -8.10 -6.76 3.13
CA PHE A 99 -9.21 -7.53 3.67
C PHE A 99 -9.44 -8.81 2.86
N ILE A 100 -9.36 -8.73 1.52
CA ILE A 100 -9.41 -9.91 0.64
C ILE A 100 -8.28 -10.87 0.99
N LEU A 101 -7.05 -10.36 1.14
CA LEU A 101 -5.88 -11.16 1.50
C LEU A 101 -6.04 -11.78 2.90
N ALA A 102 -6.56 -11.05 3.88
CA ALA A 102 -6.79 -11.56 5.23
C ALA A 102 -7.78 -12.74 5.26
N ILE A 103 -8.87 -12.66 4.50
CA ILE A 103 -9.81 -13.79 4.39
C ILE A 103 -9.16 -14.95 3.64
N SER A 104 -8.44 -14.67 2.56
CA SER A 104 -7.76 -15.70 1.77
C SER A 104 -6.72 -16.47 2.58
N SER A 105 -6.07 -15.81 3.55
CA SER A 105 -5.06 -16.43 4.41
C SER A 105 -5.57 -17.60 5.24
N TRP A 106 -6.86 -17.72 5.48
CA TRP A 106 -7.45 -18.88 6.16
C TRP A 106 -7.34 -20.18 5.37
N PHE A 107 -7.15 -20.08 4.05
CA PHE A 107 -7.16 -21.20 3.13
C PHE A 107 -5.78 -21.52 2.55
N VAL A 108 -4.75 -20.78 2.96
CA VAL A 108 -3.37 -20.89 2.47
C VAL A 108 -2.37 -20.81 3.62
N LYS A 109 -1.10 -21.18 3.37
CA LYS A 109 -0.03 -21.17 4.39
C LYS A 109 0.99 -20.05 4.19
N ASN A 110 0.70 -19.12 3.30
CA ASN A 110 1.57 -18.00 2.99
C ASN A 110 1.75 -17.09 4.21
N ARG A 111 2.94 -16.51 4.36
CA ARG A 111 3.18 -15.44 5.34
C ARG A 111 2.51 -14.15 4.87
N ILE A 112 1.81 -13.49 5.78
CA ILE A 112 1.03 -12.30 5.49
C ILE A 112 1.64 -11.09 6.18
N VAL A 113 1.95 -10.06 5.40
CA VAL A 113 2.47 -8.78 5.87
C VAL A 113 1.50 -7.67 5.43
N PHE A 114 1.05 -6.86 6.37
CA PHE A 114 0.29 -5.66 6.05
C PHE A 114 1.09 -4.41 6.37
N SER A 115 0.97 -3.40 5.52
CA SER A 115 1.58 -2.09 5.76
C SER A 115 0.50 -1.03 5.94
N GLU A 116 0.43 -0.42 7.13
CA GLU A 116 -0.38 0.76 7.40
C GLU A 116 0.33 1.99 6.84
N ARG A 117 -0.32 2.66 5.88
CA ARG A 117 0.27 3.79 5.15
C ARG A 117 -0.23 5.16 5.61
N ASN A 118 -1.23 5.18 6.49
CA ASN A 118 -1.79 6.39 7.06
C ASN A 118 -1.58 6.43 8.58
N ASN A 119 -1.51 7.63 9.14
CA ASN A 119 -1.63 7.77 10.57
C ASN A 119 -3.11 7.75 10.96
N PRO A 120 -3.60 6.71 11.66
CA PRO A 120 -5.03 6.56 11.96
C PRO A 120 -5.57 7.63 12.91
N ARG A 121 -4.71 8.33 13.65
CA ARG A 121 -5.11 9.48 14.49
C ARG A 121 -5.39 10.73 13.67
N LYS A 122 -4.64 10.90 12.57
CA LYS A 122 -4.70 12.11 11.71
C LYS A 122 -5.63 11.92 10.51
N VAL A 123 -5.83 10.68 10.09
CA VAL A 123 -6.71 10.34 8.97
C VAL A 123 -7.73 9.33 9.49
N PRO A 124 -8.76 9.80 10.21
CA PRO A 124 -9.79 8.91 10.72
C PRO A 124 -10.56 8.27 9.57
N ILE A 125 -10.76 6.98 9.68
CA ILE A 125 -11.61 6.20 8.77
C ILE A 125 -12.90 5.84 9.48
N GLY A 126 -13.96 5.58 8.72
CA GLY A 126 -15.23 5.18 9.26
C GLY A 126 -15.14 3.89 10.11
N TRP A 127 -16.05 3.71 11.04
CA TRP A 127 -16.02 2.57 11.97
C TRP A 127 -16.01 1.21 11.26
N HIS A 128 -16.72 1.06 10.14
CA HIS A 128 -16.68 -0.16 9.33
C HIS A 128 -15.25 -0.47 8.81
N GLN A 129 -14.58 0.55 8.28
CA GLN A 129 -13.21 0.41 7.78
C GLN A 129 -12.23 0.11 8.91
N GLN A 130 -12.45 0.68 10.10
CA GLN A 130 -11.67 0.34 11.30
C GLN A 130 -11.86 -1.13 11.69
N ALA A 131 -13.10 -1.60 11.71
CA ALA A 131 -13.41 -2.99 12.02
C ALA A 131 -12.74 -3.96 11.03
N LEU A 132 -12.84 -3.67 9.73
CA LEU A 132 -12.20 -4.45 8.68
C LEU A 132 -10.67 -4.47 8.80
N ARG A 133 -10.06 -3.31 9.06
CA ARG A 133 -8.61 -3.20 9.30
C ARG A 133 -8.18 -4.01 10.52
N ASN A 134 -8.87 -3.84 11.65
CA ASN A 134 -8.55 -4.53 12.89
C ASN A 134 -8.74 -6.05 12.74
N PHE A 135 -9.72 -6.46 11.94
CA PHE A 135 -9.90 -7.86 11.56
C PHE A 135 -8.69 -8.36 10.73
N ALA A 136 -8.33 -7.65 9.66
CA ALA A 136 -7.20 -8.03 8.82
C ALA A 136 -5.90 -8.17 9.63
N PHE A 137 -5.65 -7.25 10.57
CA PHE A 137 -4.45 -7.29 11.42
C PHE A 137 -4.32 -8.52 12.32
N ARG A 138 -5.41 -9.21 12.61
CA ARG A 138 -5.36 -10.47 13.37
C ARG A 138 -4.63 -11.58 12.62
N PHE A 139 -4.68 -11.55 11.30
CA PHE A 139 -4.11 -12.58 10.41
C PHE A 139 -2.74 -12.21 9.86
N ALA A 140 -2.20 -11.07 10.25
CA ALA A 140 -0.86 -10.67 9.87
C ALA A 140 0.20 -11.41 10.67
N ASP A 141 1.21 -11.95 10.01
CA ASP A 141 2.44 -12.43 10.64
C ASP A 141 3.33 -11.26 11.05
N ALA A 142 3.32 -10.18 10.27
CA ALA A 142 4.00 -8.93 10.56
C ALA A 142 3.22 -7.72 10.06
N LEU A 143 3.47 -6.58 10.70
CA LEU A 143 2.87 -5.30 10.35
C LEU A 143 3.96 -4.25 10.16
N VAL A 144 3.78 -3.37 9.17
CA VAL A 144 4.70 -2.27 8.90
C VAL A 144 3.96 -0.95 9.13
N PHE A 145 4.54 -0.11 9.97
CA PHE A 145 4.07 1.25 10.25
C PHE A 145 5.10 2.26 9.79
N GLN A 146 4.66 3.46 9.42
CA GLN A 146 5.58 4.51 8.98
C GLN A 146 6.21 5.28 10.15
N THR A 147 5.50 5.35 11.28
CA THR A 147 5.91 6.12 12.45
C THR A 147 5.52 5.40 13.75
N GLU A 148 6.21 5.73 14.84
CA GLU A 148 5.85 5.25 16.18
C GLU A 148 4.44 5.71 16.59
N ASP A 149 4.07 6.95 16.26
CA ASP A 149 2.73 7.49 16.53
C ASP A 149 1.62 6.67 15.85
N ALA A 150 1.85 6.21 14.61
CA ALA A 150 0.91 5.33 13.93
C ALA A 150 0.85 3.94 14.58
N ARG A 151 1.98 3.36 15.00
CA ARG A 151 2.05 2.06 15.68
C ARG A 151 1.36 2.11 17.04
N SER A 152 1.61 3.13 17.83
CA SER A 152 1.09 3.30 19.21
C SER A 152 -0.43 3.49 19.27
N TYR A 153 -1.09 3.75 18.13
CA TYR A 153 -2.55 3.80 18.05
C TYR A 153 -3.21 2.45 18.27
N PHE A 154 -2.52 1.36 17.93
CA PHE A 154 -3.06 0.01 17.96
C PHE A 154 -2.85 -0.69 19.31
N PRO A 155 -3.64 -1.74 19.61
CA PRO A 155 -3.44 -2.55 20.80
C PRO A 155 -2.03 -3.18 20.84
N GLU A 156 -1.54 -3.48 22.04
CA GLU A 156 -0.19 -4.05 22.26
C GLU A 156 0.06 -5.33 21.44
N SER A 157 -0.95 -6.19 21.30
CA SER A 157 -0.86 -7.41 20.48
C SER A 157 -0.57 -7.16 19.01
N VAL A 158 -0.99 -6.01 18.48
CA VAL A 158 -0.69 -5.53 17.13
C VAL A 158 0.69 -4.89 17.09
N GLN A 159 1.02 -4.06 18.09
CA GLN A 159 2.31 -3.38 18.19
C GLN A 159 3.49 -4.36 18.25
N LYS A 160 3.36 -5.48 18.99
CA LYS A 160 4.39 -6.53 19.12
C LYS A 160 4.78 -7.18 17.77
N ARG A 161 3.87 -7.20 16.80
CA ARG A 161 4.13 -7.72 15.44
C ARG A 161 4.50 -6.61 14.46
N GLY A 162 4.54 -5.37 14.93
CA GLY A 162 4.77 -4.18 14.12
C GLY A 162 6.23 -3.75 14.11
N VAL A 163 6.72 -3.41 12.92
CA VAL A 163 8.01 -2.74 12.72
C VAL A 163 7.78 -1.36 12.11
N ILE A 164 8.69 -0.42 12.39
CA ILE A 164 8.63 0.92 11.83
C ILE A 164 9.56 0.97 10.64
N ILE A 165 8.99 1.19 9.46
CA ILE A 165 9.73 1.42 8.22
C ILE A 165 9.17 2.70 7.58
N PRO A 166 9.89 3.83 7.69
CA PRO A 166 9.46 5.10 7.11
C PRO A 166 9.45 5.03 5.58
N ASN A 167 8.75 5.96 4.94
CA ASN A 167 8.80 6.09 3.50
C ASN A 167 10.18 6.49 3.03
N PRO A 168 10.71 5.88 1.96
CA PRO A 168 11.95 6.32 1.35
C PRO A 168 11.76 7.69 0.69
N ILE A 169 12.80 8.49 0.77
CA ILE A 169 12.95 9.69 -0.06
C ILE A 169 13.46 9.24 -1.43
N ASN A 170 13.01 9.90 -2.49
CA ASN A 170 13.54 9.63 -3.82
C ASN A 170 15.04 9.96 -3.85
N GLY A 171 15.88 8.94 -4.02
CA GLY A 171 17.34 9.11 -4.08
C GLY A 171 17.84 9.86 -5.33
N LYS A 172 16.96 10.09 -6.33
CA LYS A 172 17.27 10.84 -7.55
C LYS A 172 16.73 12.28 -7.47
N LEU A 173 16.84 12.93 -6.31
CA LEU A 173 16.52 14.35 -6.22
C LEU A 173 17.57 15.13 -7.04
N PRO A 174 17.14 16.16 -7.79
CA PRO A 174 18.08 17.07 -8.44
C PRO A 174 18.94 17.76 -7.38
N PRO A 175 20.19 18.15 -7.72
CA PRO A 175 21.01 18.93 -6.81
C PRO A 175 20.30 20.24 -6.46
N PRO A 176 20.59 20.82 -5.29
CA PRO A 176 20.06 22.13 -4.95
C PRO A 176 20.45 23.16 -6.03
N ILE A 177 19.51 24.05 -6.35
CA ILE A 177 19.81 25.16 -7.28
C ILE A 177 20.79 26.08 -6.59
N GLU A 178 21.96 26.30 -7.22
CA GLU A 178 22.96 27.27 -6.80
C GLU A 178 22.64 28.63 -7.44
N GLY A 179 22.78 29.72 -6.67
CA GLY A 179 22.54 31.07 -7.12
C GLY A 179 21.39 31.80 -6.40
N GLU A 180 21.04 32.97 -6.91
CA GLU A 180 19.94 33.78 -6.38
C GLU A 180 18.61 33.05 -6.59
N ARG A 181 17.82 33.00 -5.52
CA ARG A 181 16.48 32.35 -5.54
C ARG A 181 15.43 33.46 -5.54
N GLU A 182 14.40 33.23 -6.35
CA GLU A 182 13.18 34.04 -6.26
C GLU A 182 12.53 33.87 -4.87
N LYS A 183 11.94 34.96 -4.36
CA LYS A 183 11.15 34.89 -3.11
C LYS A 183 9.80 34.24 -3.35
N THR A 184 9.85 32.97 -3.77
CA THR A 184 8.67 32.19 -4.15
C THR A 184 8.58 30.91 -3.35
N ILE A 185 7.41 30.64 -2.75
CA ILE A 185 7.09 29.36 -2.10
C ILE A 185 6.23 28.57 -3.05
N VAL A 186 6.67 27.36 -3.41
CA VAL A 186 5.94 26.47 -4.32
C VAL A 186 5.43 25.25 -3.56
N THR A 187 4.18 24.88 -3.78
CA THR A 187 3.62 23.61 -3.33
C THR A 187 2.97 22.86 -4.49
N ALA A 188 3.18 21.54 -4.53
CA ALA A 188 2.57 20.64 -5.49
C ALA A 188 1.89 19.50 -4.73
N CYS A 189 0.56 19.53 -4.64
CA CYS A 189 -0.20 18.49 -3.94
C CYS A 189 -1.63 18.41 -4.47
N ARG A 190 -2.33 17.32 -4.12
CA ARG A 190 -3.77 17.20 -4.40
C ARG A 190 -4.56 18.25 -3.61
N LEU A 191 -5.63 18.78 -4.22
CA LEU A 191 -6.61 19.63 -3.52
C LEU A 191 -7.47 18.75 -2.61
N HIS A 192 -6.97 18.49 -1.43
CA HIS A 192 -7.62 17.60 -0.46
C HIS A 192 -7.43 18.17 0.97
N PRO A 193 -8.43 18.08 1.86
CA PRO A 193 -8.36 18.59 3.23
C PRO A 193 -7.12 18.13 4.01
N GLN A 194 -6.65 16.91 3.76
CA GLN A 194 -5.42 16.35 4.37
C GLN A 194 -4.16 17.21 4.11
N LYS A 195 -4.13 17.99 3.00
CA LYS A 195 -3.00 18.84 2.64
C LYS A 195 -3.05 20.22 3.28
N ASN A 196 -4.20 20.58 3.86
CA ASN A 196 -4.43 21.79 4.62
C ASN A 196 -3.91 23.08 3.94
N LEU A 197 -4.16 23.20 2.64
CA LEU A 197 -3.76 24.38 1.85
C LEU A 197 -4.25 25.72 2.43
N PRO A 198 -5.48 25.83 3.00
CA PRO A 198 -5.92 27.06 3.64
C PRO A 198 -4.99 27.52 4.77
N MET A 199 -4.50 26.59 5.60
CA MET A 199 -3.55 26.93 6.66
C MET A 199 -2.23 27.46 6.08
N MET A 200 -1.72 26.86 5.02
CA MET A 200 -0.51 27.30 4.34
C MET A 200 -0.67 28.71 3.76
N ILE A 201 -1.80 28.97 3.08
CA ILE A 201 -2.10 30.29 2.49
C ILE A 201 -2.22 31.35 3.60
N ASN A 202 -2.92 31.03 4.69
CA ASN A 202 -3.05 31.93 5.83
C ASN A 202 -1.69 32.24 6.49
N ALA A 203 -0.85 31.23 6.67
CA ALA A 203 0.49 31.41 7.21
C ALA A 203 1.35 32.32 6.31
N PHE A 204 1.25 32.13 4.99
CA PHE A 204 1.97 32.98 4.03
C PHE A 204 1.46 34.42 4.03
N SER A 205 0.16 34.65 4.25
CA SER A 205 -0.41 36.01 4.31
C SER A 205 0.03 36.82 5.54
N MET A 206 0.71 36.21 6.52
CA MET A 206 1.25 36.85 7.72
C MET A 206 2.71 37.26 7.57
N LEU A 207 3.36 36.92 6.45
CA LEU A 207 4.72 37.27 6.10
C LEU A 207 4.80 38.55 5.28
#